data_13954cfd35d84b5b0a5a04898847a4bc
#
_entry.id   13954cfd35d84b5b0a5a04898847a4bc
#
_cell.length_a   1.000
_cell.length_b   1.000
_cell.length_c   1.000
_cell.angle_alpha   90.00
_cell.angle_beta   90.00
_cell.angle_gamma   90.00
#
_symmetry.space_group_name_H-M   'P 1'
#
loop_
_entity.id
_entity.type
_entity.pdbx_description
1 polymer ?
#
loop_
_entity_poly.entity_id
_entity_poly.type
_entity_poly.pdbx_seq_one_letter_code
_entity_poly.pdbx_strand_id
1 'polypeptide(L)'
;MNEPRGSEVWIGGLLCEPVNPQACAGVVFFNNVGVLNMCGHGTIGLAVTLAHLGRIQPGEHILETPVGDVRIRLHDANRVTVINVPSYRYRAAVPVDVPGYGQFVGDIAWGGNWFYLVEDHDEQLELANSERLTEVSWAIRMALEEQGITG
;
A
#
# COMPACT_ATOMS: atom_id res chain seq x y z
N MET A 1 -6.01 -12.60 10.09
CA MET A 1 -6.42 -12.25 8.71
C MET A 1 -6.13 -13.38 7.72
N ASN A 2 -5.67 -14.54 8.17
CA ASN A 2 -5.35 -15.67 7.30
C ASN A 2 -6.56 -16.58 7.05
N GLU A 3 -6.57 -17.23 5.89
CA GLU A 3 -7.53 -18.29 5.57
C GLU A 3 -7.48 -19.42 6.63
N PRO A 4 -8.58 -20.13 6.89
CA PRO A 4 -9.93 -19.99 6.31
C PRO A 4 -10.84 -19.00 7.04
N ARG A 5 -10.42 -18.34 8.12
CA ARG A 5 -11.25 -17.43 8.94
C ARG A 5 -11.10 -15.95 8.59
N GLY A 6 -10.19 -15.64 7.72
CA GLY A 6 -9.96 -14.32 7.16
C GLY A 6 -9.83 -14.39 5.65
N SER A 7 -9.22 -13.40 5.07
CA SER A 7 -8.84 -13.38 3.66
C SER A 7 -7.50 -12.68 3.52
N GLU A 8 -6.62 -13.21 2.71
CA GLU A 8 -5.31 -12.63 2.44
C GLU A 8 -5.38 -11.31 1.64
N VAL A 9 -6.54 -11.02 1.04
CA VAL A 9 -6.76 -9.75 0.35
C VAL A 9 -7.20 -8.60 1.27
N TRP A 10 -7.48 -8.89 2.54
CA TRP A 10 -7.93 -7.86 3.47
C TRP A 10 -6.78 -7.01 4.00
N ILE A 11 -7.07 -5.73 4.13
CA ILE A 11 -6.23 -4.77 4.85
C ILE A 11 -6.95 -4.39 6.14
N GLY A 12 -6.26 -4.55 7.26
CA GLY A 12 -6.69 -4.07 8.57
C GLY A 12 -6.08 -2.71 8.88
N GLY A 13 -6.77 -1.94 9.70
CA GLY A 13 -6.25 -0.70 10.28
C GLY A 13 -6.40 -0.73 11.79
N LEU A 14 -5.28 -0.72 12.51
CA LEU A 14 -5.26 -0.55 13.96
C LEU A 14 -5.26 0.94 14.29
N LEU A 15 -6.36 1.41 14.90
CA LEU A 15 -6.44 2.78 15.39
C LEU A 15 -5.58 2.94 16.64
N CYS A 16 -4.80 4.01 16.65
CA CYS A 16 -3.93 4.41 17.75
C CYS A 16 -4.22 5.85 18.16
N GLU A 17 -3.85 6.20 19.37
CA GLU A 17 -3.77 7.59 19.79
C GLU A 17 -2.61 8.27 19.04
N PRO A 18 -2.86 9.39 18.36
CA PRO A 18 -1.82 10.08 17.60
C PRO A 18 -0.86 10.80 18.56
N VAL A 19 0.41 10.86 18.18
CA VAL A 19 1.41 11.71 18.87
C VAL A 19 1.25 13.17 18.44
N ASN A 20 0.91 13.42 17.17
CA ASN A 20 0.59 14.74 16.67
C ASN A 20 -0.80 15.17 17.20
N PRO A 21 -0.88 16.22 18.05
CA PRO A 21 -2.17 16.66 18.60
C PRO A 21 -3.13 17.26 17.56
N GLN A 22 -2.66 17.54 16.34
CA GLN A 22 -3.48 18.01 15.22
C GLN A 22 -4.07 16.85 14.40
N ALA A 23 -3.58 15.62 14.58
CA ALA A 23 -4.12 14.46 13.89
C ALA A 23 -5.43 14.01 14.54
N CYS A 24 -6.41 13.66 13.72
CA CYS A 24 -7.70 13.15 14.20
C CYS A 24 -7.63 11.70 14.66
N ALA A 25 -6.61 10.95 14.21
CA ALA A 25 -6.30 9.59 14.65
C ALA A 25 -4.90 9.20 14.19
N GLY A 26 -4.26 8.27 14.91
CA GLY A 26 -3.14 7.47 14.42
C GLY A 26 -3.65 6.16 13.83
N VAL A 27 -2.95 5.60 12.86
CA VAL A 27 -3.30 4.31 12.26
C VAL A 27 -2.06 3.53 11.83
N VAL A 28 -2.08 2.23 12.12
CA VAL A 28 -1.13 1.25 11.56
C VAL A 28 -1.89 0.31 10.66
N PHE A 29 -1.60 0.34 9.35
CA PHE A 29 -2.18 -0.59 8.40
C PHE A 29 -1.42 -1.91 8.39
N PHE A 30 -2.13 -3.01 8.18
CA PHE A 30 -1.53 -4.34 8.14
C PHE A 30 -2.36 -5.30 7.27
N ASN A 31 -1.70 -6.35 6.79
CA ASN A 31 -2.35 -7.47 6.10
C ASN A 31 -1.90 -8.81 6.72
N ASN A 32 -2.12 -9.92 6.01
CA ASN A 32 -1.70 -11.25 6.44
C ASN A 32 -0.17 -11.45 6.43
N VAL A 33 0.59 -10.60 5.74
CA VAL A 33 2.05 -10.67 5.65
C VAL A 33 2.74 -9.81 6.72
N GLY A 34 2.18 -8.64 7.03
CA GLY A 34 2.78 -7.73 8.02
C GLY A 34 2.21 -6.31 8.00
N VAL A 35 2.98 -5.41 8.58
CA VAL A 35 2.63 -3.99 8.66
C VAL A 35 2.91 -3.31 7.32
N LEU A 36 1.99 -2.42 6.93
CA LEU A 36 2.13 -1.52 5.79
C LEU A 36 2.45 -0.12 6.32
N ASN A 37 3.41 0.53 5.70
CA ASN A 37 3.78 1.90 6.09
C ASN A 37 2.66 2.89 5.75
N MET A 38 2.02 2.72 4.58
CA MET A 38 0.87 3.51 4.13
C MET A 38 -0.07 2.65 3.28
N CYS A 39 -1.37 2.93 3.35
CA CYS A 39 -2.38 2.28 2.50
C CYS A 39 -3.43 3.31 2.05
N GLY A 40 -3.45 3.64 0.75
CA GLY A 40 -4.34 4.66 0.20
C GLY A 40 -5.83 4.32 0.36
N HIS A 41 -6.24 3.13 -0.06
CA HIS A 41 -7.64 2.72 0.10
C HIS A 41 -8.03 2.46 1.55
N GLY A 42 -7.09 1.98 2.38
CA GLY A 42 -7.30 1.87 3.83
C GLY A 42 -7.52 3.25 4.47
N THR A 43 -6.78 4.27 4.05
CA THR A 43 -6.96 5.67 4.48
C THR A 43 -8.34 6.21 4.10
N ILE A 44 -8.81 5.93 2.88
CA ILE A 44 -10.16 6.31 2.44
C ILE A 44 -11.22 5.62 3.32
N GLY A 45 -11.10 4.31 3.49
CA GLY A 45 -12.02 3.54 4.33
C GLY A 45 -12.03 4.00 5.79
N LEU A 46 -10.84 4.32 6.33
CA LEU A 46 -10.72 4.86 7.69
C LEU A 46 -11.42 6.22 7.83
N ALA A 47 -11.21 7.13 6.89
CA ALA A 47 -11.86 8.45 6.92
C ALA A 47 -13.39 8.34 6.93
N VAL A 48 -13.94 7.48 6.07
CA VAL A 48 -15.38 7.18 6.03
C VAL A 48 -15.85 6.56 7.35
N THR A 49 -15.09 5.65 7.92
CA THR A 49 -15.39 5.02 9.21
C THR A 49 -15.39 6.03 10.36
N LEU A 50 -14.38 6.90 10.43
CA LEU A 50 -14.30 7.94 11.46
C LEU A 50 -15.48 8.92 11.36
N ALA A 51 -15.90 9.27 10.14
CA ALA A 51 -17.07 10.09 9.91
C ALA A 51 -18.36 9.39 10.36
N HIS A 52 -18.52 8.11 10.03
CA HIS A 52 -19.66 7.30 10.47
C HIS A 52 -19.75 7.21 12.00
N LEU A 53 -18.61 7.14 12.68
CA LEU A 53 -18.51 7.14 14.14
C LEU A 53 -18.66 8.55 14.76
N GLY A 54 -18.88 9.58 13.95
CA GLY A 54 -19.02 10.96 14.41
C GLY A 54 -17.72 11.60 14.92
N ARG A 55 -16.57 10.98 14.67
CA ARG A 55 -15.25 11.47 15.13
C ARG A 55 -14.70 12.59 14.26
N ILE A 56 -15.08 12.64 12.98
CA ILE A 56 -14.74 13.73 12.06
C ILE A 56 -16.00 14.17 11.28
N GLN A 57 -15.94 15.37 10.74
CA GLN A 57 -16.97 15.95 9.88
C GLN A 57 -16.37 16.26 8.50
N PRO A 58 -17.16 16.52 7.45
CA PRO A 58 -16.62 17.00 6.18
C PRO A 58 -15.64 18.16 6.38
N GLY A 59 -14.46 18.06 5.72
CA GLY A 59 -13.37 19.01 5.91
C GLY A 59 -12.00 18.37 5.75
N GLU A 60 -10.97 19.12 6.11
CA GLU A 60 -9.58 18.64 6.09
C GLU A 60 -9.18 18.08 7.45
N HIS A 61 -8.48 16.95 7.42
CA HIS A 61 -8.00 16.26 8.61
C HIS A 61 -6.59 15.71 8.35
N ILE A 62 -5.91 15.40 9.44
CA ILE A 62 -4.60 14.74 9.44
C ILE A 62 -4.78 13.35 10.06
N LEU A 63 -4.24 12.33 9.40
CA LEU A 63 -4.04 10.99 9.93
C LEU A 63 -2.54 10.78 10.14
N GLU A 64 -2.16 10.34 11.34
CA GLU A 64 -0.79 9.96 11.63
C GLU A 64 -0.57 8.49 11.21
N THR A 65 0.47 8.24 10.42
CA THR A 65 0.83 6.92 9.91
C THR A 65 2.30 6.63 10.21
N PRO A 66 2.79 5.38 10.06
CA PRO A 66 4.20 5.07 10.21
C PRO A 66 5.15 5.88 9.30
N VAL A 67 4.64 6.41 8.18
CA VAL A 67 5.43 7.27 7.27
C VAL A 67 5.25 8.77 7.53
N GLY A 68 4.54 9.13 8.58
CA GLY A 68 4.24 10.50 8.97
C GLY A 68 2.79 10.91 8.74
N ASP A 69 2.56 12.21 8.75
CA ASP A 69 1.24 12.80 8.62
C ASP A 69 0.73 12.74 7.20
N VAL A 70 -0.44 12.14 7.02
CA VAL A 70 -1.17 12.09 5.75
C VAL A 70 -2.39 12.99 5.85
N ARG A 71 -2.51 13.95 4.93
CA ARG A 71 -3.67 14.82 4.88
C ARG A 71 -4.80 14.17 4.10
N ILE A 72 -6.00 14.31 4.62
CA ILE A 72 -7.21 13.87 3.95
C ILE A 72 -8.20 15.01 3.87
N ARG A 73 -9.04 15.00 2.84
CA ARG A 73 -10.23 15.84 2.77
C ARG A 73 -11.44 14.92 2.60
N LEU A 74 -12.28 14.89 3.62
CA LEU A 74 -13.59 14.27 3.55
C LEU A 74 -14.57 15.27 2.90
N HIS A 75 -15.10 14.93 1.73
CA HIS A 75 -16.05 15.79 1.01
C HIS A 75 -17.49 15.52 1.44
N ASP A 76 -17.83 14.25 1.53
CA ASP A 76 -19.14 13.74 1.94
C ASP A 76 -19.00 12.32 2.51
N ALA A 77 -20.11 11.62 2.72
CA ALA A 77 -20.17 10.31 3.35
C ALA A 77 -19.26 9.24 2.68
N ASN A 78 -18.95 9.37 1.40
CA ASN A 78 -18.26 8.33 0.62
C ASN A 78 -17.12 8.88 -0.26
N ARG A 79 -16.85 10.17 -0.25
CA ARG A 79 -15.83 10.77 -1.11
C ARG A 79 -14.72 11.40 -0.29
N VAL A 80 -13.52 10.86 -0.47
CA VAL A 80 -12.30 11.28 0.24
C VAL A 80 -11.19 11.57 -0.76
N THR A 81 -10.51 12.69 -0.57
CA THR A 81 -9.21 12.96 -1.22
C THR A 81 -8.11 12.65 -0.23
N VAL A 82 -7.10 11.91 -0.66
CA VAL A 82 -5.89 11.62 0.11
C VAL A 82 -4.72 12.39 -0.51
N ILE A 83 -4.04 13.19 0.29
CA ILE A 83 -2.78 13.85 -0.06
C ILE A 83 -1.68 13.03 0.61
N ASN A 84 -1.19 12.04 -0.14
CA ASN A 84 -0.19 11.09 0.34
C ASN A 84 1.16 11.77 0.59
N VAL A 85 2.07 11.04 1.25
CA VAL A 85 3.49 11.43 1.34
C VAL A 85 4.10 11.56 -0.05
N PRO A 86 5.19 12.35 -0.21
CA PRO A 86 5.86 12.48 -1.51
C PRO A 86 6.24 11.12 -2.10
N SER A 87 5.97 10.94 -3.39
CA SER A 87 6.40 9.77 -4.13
C SER A 87 7.60 10.12 -5.03
N TYR A 88 8.50 9.17 -5.19
CA TYR A 88 9.68 9.35 -6.04
C TYR A 88 10.21 8.01 -6.55
N ARG A 89 10.89 8.05 -7.70
CA ARG A 89 11.66 6.95 -8.22
C ARG A 89 13.07 6.99 -7.61
N TYR A 90 13.42 5.94 -6.89
CA TYR A 90 14.71 5.82 -6.21
C TYR A 90 15.81 5.32 -7.16
N ARG A 91 15.52 4.24 -7.90
CA ARG A 91 16.43 3.68 -8.90
C ARG A 91 15.66 3.28 -10.14
N ALA A 92 16.22 3.55 -11.31
CA ALA A 92 15.63 3.20 -12.58
C ALA A 92 16.32 1.99 -13.21
N ALA A 93 15.57 1.24 -14.00
CA ALA A 93 16.06 0.14 -14.83
C ALA A 93 16.92 -0.86 -14.06
N VAL A 94 16.46 -1.30 -12.89
CA VAL A 94 17.13 -2.28 -12.05
C VAL A 94 16.81 -3.68 -12.56
N PRO A 95 17.81 -4.47 -13.01
CA PRO A 95 17.57 -5.83 -13.43
C PRO A 95 17.44 -6.76 -12.24
N VAL A 96 16.59 -7.79 -12.37
CA VAL A 96 16.47 -8.92 -11.45
C VAL A 96 16.38 -10.20 -12.26
N ASP A 97 17.20 -11.19 -11.92
CA ASP A 97 17.15 -12.51 -12.53
C ASP A 97 16.17 -13.39 -11.76
N VAL A 98 15.10 -13.81 -12.41
CA VAL A 98 14.02 -14.60 -11.78
C VAL A 98 14.10 -16.05 -12.26
N PRO A 99 14.44 -17.01 -11.37
CA PRO A 99 14.57 -18.41 -11.75
C PRO A 99 13.30 -18.95 -12.44
N GLY A 100 13.47 -19.54 -13.62
CA GLY A 100 12.36 -20.08 -14.42
C GLY A 100 11.57 -19.07 -15.26
N TYR A 101 11.82 -17.77 -15.09
CA TYR A 101 11.10 -16.70 -15.79
C TYR A 101 12.02 -15.78 -16.61
N GLY A 102 13.34 -15.84 -16.38
CA GLY A 102 14.29 -14.95 -17.03
C GLY A 102 14.55 -13.66 -16.27
N GLN A 103 15.05 -12.65 -16.98
CA GLN A 103 15.38 -11.36 -16.39
C GLN A 103 14.22 -10.38 -16.55
N PHE A 104 13.84 -9.73 -15.46
CA PHE A 104 12.96 -8.58 -15.46
C PHE A 104 13.75 -7.31 -15.21
N VAL A 105 13.28 -6.20 -15.76
CA VAL A 105 13.84 -4.87 -15.51
C VAL A 105 12.73 -3.99 -14.96
N GLY A 106 12.96 -3.36 -13.82
CA GLY A 106 11.96 -2.52 -13.18
C GLY A 106 12.57 -1.33 -12.46
N ASP A 107 11.70 -0.44 -12.02
CA ASP A 107 12.06 0.74 -11.25
C ASP A 107 11.76 0.52 -9.76
N ILE A 108 12.70 0.90 -8.91
CA ILE A 108 12.45 0.96 -7.46
C ILE A 108 11.88 2.34 -7.14
N ALA A 109 10.68 2.37 -6.58
CA ALA A 109 9.95 3.59 -6.28
C ALA A 109 9.38 3.58 -4.86
N TRP A 110 9.25 4.77 -4.29
CA TRP A 110 8.62 5.04 -3.01
C TRP A 110 7.31 5.79 -3.20
N GLY A 111 6.28 5.38 -2.49
CA GLY A 111 4.97 6.06 -2.44
C GLY A 111 4.27 5.85 -1.09
N GLY A 112 5.04 5.77 0.01
CA GLY A 112 4.57 5.37 1.33
C GLY A 112 4.83 3.90 1.63
N ASN A 113 5.17 3.11 0.63
CA ASN A 113 5.81 1.79 0.67
C ASN A 113 6.83 1.73 -0.47
N TRP A 114 7.69 0.75 -0.43
CA TRP A 114 8.58 0.44 -1.53
C TRP A 114 7.90 -0.43 -2.56
N PHE A 115 8.15 -0.13 -3.83
CA PHE A 115 7.62 -0.86 -4.99
C PHE A 115 8.75 -1.16 -5.96
N TYR A 116 8.68 -2.34 -6.57
CA TYR A 116 9.42 -2.65 -7.77
C TYR A 116 8.41 -2.67 -8.93
N LEU A 117 8.52 -1.70 -9.81
CA LEU A 117 7.56 -1.46 -10.90
C LEU A 117 8.12 -2.03 -12.19
N VAL A 118 7.47 -3.03 -12.75
CA VAL A 118 7.83 -3.69 -14.01
C VAL A 118 6.82 -3.29 -15.07
N GLU A 119 7.29 -2.77 -16.19
CA GLU A 119 6.44 -2.39 -17.32
C GLU A 119 6.46 -3.45 -18.42
N ASP A 120 7.64 -3.94 -18.80
CA ASP A 120 7.83 -4.93 -19.85
C ASP A 120 7.83 -6.35 -19.25
N HIS A 121 6.65 -7.00 -19.18
CA HIS A 121 6.50 -8.31 -18.55
C HIS A 121 5.74 -9.35 -19.39
N ASP A 122 5.30 -9.01 -20.61
CA ASP A 122 4.55 -9.86 -21.55
C ASP A 122 3.29 -10.56 -20.99
N GLU A 123 2.91 -10.27 -19.74
CA GLU A 123 1.73 -10.87 -19.10
C GLU A 123 0.46 -10.05 -19.39
N GLN A 124 -0.66 -10.72 -19.59
CA GLN A 124 -1.95 -10.06 -19.78
C GLN A 124 -2.53 -9.63 -18.44
N LEU A 125 -2.76 -8.31 -18.27
CA LEU A 125 -3.35 -7.73 -17.05
C LEU A 125 -4.87 -7.87 -17.05
N GLU A 126 -5.35 -9.12 -16.93
CA GLU A 126 -6.77 -9.45 -16.90
C GLU A 126 -7.09 -10.29 -15.67
N LEU A 127 -8.32 -10.19 -15.17
CA LEU A 127 -8.77 -10.96 -14.00
C LEU A 127 -8.67 -12.49 -14.25
N ALA A 128 -8.90 -12.92 -15.48
CA ALA A 128 -8.77 -14.33 -15.86
C ALA A 128 -7.33 -14.86 -15.73
N ASN A 129 -6.33 -13.97 -15.73
CA ASN A 129 -4.91 -14.29 -15.59
C ASN A 129 -4.36 -14.06 -14.15
N SER A 130 -5.23 -13.89 -13.17
CA SER A 130 -4.83 -13.51 -11.80
C SER A 130 -3.90 -14.53 -11.13
N GLU A 131 -4.09 -15.82 -11.35
CA GLU A 131 -3.23 -16.88 -10.81
C GLU A 131 -1.79 -16.72 -11.35
N ARG A 132 -1.67 -16.60 -12.67
CA ARG A 132 -0.37 -16.40 -13.34
C ARG A 132 0.31 -15.10 -12.90
N LEU A 133 -0.43 -14.01 -12.83
CA LEU A 133 0.08 -12.73 -12.35
C LEU A 133 0.58 -12.81 -10.90
N THR A 134 -0.11 -13.57 -10.06
CA THR A 134 0.30 -13.82 -8.68
C THR A 134 1.61 -14.63 -8.63
N GLU A 135 1.70 -15.71 -9.41
CA GLU A 135 2.92 -16.54 -9.48
C GLU A 135 4.14 -15.71 -9.92
N VAL A 136 4.00 -14.96 -11.02
CA VAL A 136 5.11 -14.12 -11.56
C VAL A 136 5.51 -13.04 -10.56
N SER A 137 4.53 -12.32 -9.99
CA SER A 137 4.80 -11.27 -9.00
C SER A 137 5.49 -11.83 -7.77
N TRP A 138 5.07 -13.00 -7.31
CA TRP A 138 5.71 -13.68 -6.18
C TRP A 138 7.14 -14.12 -6.49
N ALA A 139 7.37 -14.70 -7.67
CA ALA A 139 8.70 -15.10 -8.12
C ALA A 139 9.66 -13.90 -8.21
N ILE A 140 9.19 -12.79 -8.78
CA ILE A 140 9.96 -11.53 -8.82
C ILE A 140 10.29 -11.06 -7.41
N ARG A 141 9.31 -11.03 -6.51
CA ARG A 141 9.51 -10.63 -5.11
C ARG A 141 10.58 -11.47 -4.42
N MET A 142 10.50 -12.79 -4.53
CA MET A 142 11.47 -13.69 -3.92
C MET A 142 12.87 -13.47 -4.48
N ALA A 143 12.99 -13.28 -5.79
CA ALA A 143 14.27 -12.99 -6.45
C ALA A 143 14.88 -11.65 -6.01
N LEU A 144 14.05 -10.61 -5.81
CA LEU A 144 14.49 -9.32 -5.27
C LEU A 144 15.06 -9.47 -3.86
N GLU A 145 14.37 -10.22 -2.98
CA GLU A 145 14.81 -10.46 -1.60
C GLU A 145 16.12 -11.26 -1.59
N GLU A 146 16.23 -12.32 -2.40
CA GLU A 146 17.43 -13.16 -2.49
C GLU A 146 18.66 -12.41 -3.03
N GLN A 147 18.46 -11.52 -4.02
CA GLN A 147 19.53 -10.71 -4.61
C GLN A 147 19.81 -9.42 -3.83
N GLY A 148 19.13 -9.19 -2.70
CA GLY A 148 19.33 -8.02 -1.86
C GLY A 148 18.96 -6.68 -2.56
N ILE A 149 18.02 -6.73 -3.50
CA ILE A 149 17.54 -5.55 -4.22
C ILE A 149 16.45 -4.91 -3.38
N THR A 150 16.80 -3.83 -2.70
CA THR A 150 15.91 -3.10 -1.77
C THR A 150 15.86 -1.60 -2.07
N GLY A 151 14.89 -0.92 -1.48
CA GLY A 151 14.79 0.54 -1.43
C GLY A 151 15.40 1.14 -0.17
#